data_f24718800297485ff16a51269410561e
#
_entry.id   f24718800297485ff16a51269410561e
#
_cell.length_a   1.000
_cell.length_b   1.000
_cell.length_c   1.000
_cell.angle_alpha   90.00
_cell.angle_beta   90.00
_cell.angle_gamma   90.00
#
_symmetry.space_group_name_H-M   'P 1'
#
loop_
_entity.id
_entity.type
_entity.pdbx_description
1 polymer ?
#
loop_
_entity_poly.entity_id
_entity_poly.type
_entity_poly.pdbx_seq_one_letter_code
_entity_poly.pdbx_strand_id
1 'polypeptide(L)'
;MQKLETYLQQTLNESQDAILIADREGIIRYWNAGAERILGFTADEAIGQSLDLFIPEKLRGRHWEGYHRVMASGETKYKTGLLSSPGIRKDGSQVSLEFSMVLLHDEQGTMQGCASIMRDVTERWLKEKELKKRLTECETKLVAS
;
A
#
# COMPACT_ATOMS: atom_id res chain seq x y z
N MET A 1 0.97 -9.26 -29.56
CA MET A 1 -0.13 -8.75 -28.71
C MET A 1 -0.44 -9.72 -27.57
N GLN A 2 -0.90 -10.95 -27.84
CA GLN A 2 -1.16 -11.95 -26.78
C GLN A 2 0.08 -12.25 -25.93
N LYS A 3 1.25 -12.30 -26.57
CA LYS A 3 2.50 -12.58 -25.87
C LYS A 3 2.86 -11.47 -24.86
N LEU A 4 2.65 -10.21 -25.24
CA LEU A 4 2.88 -9.07 -24.35
C LEU A 4 1.90 -9.07 -23.18
N GLU A 5 0.62 -9.32 -23.43
CA GLU A 5 -0.39 -9.40 -22.37
C GLU A 5 -0.03 -10.50 -21.36
N THR A 6 0.41 -11.66 -21.84
CA THR A 6 0.85 -12.76 -20.98
C THR A 6 2.04 -12.32 -20.13
N TYR A 7 3.00 -11.64 -20.71
CA TYR A 7 4.18 -11.15 -19.97
C TYR A 7 3.80 -10.11 -18.93
N LEU A 8 2.87 -9.22 -19.26
CA LEU A 8 2.38 -8.21 -18.32
C LEU A 8 1.66 -8.86 -17.14
N GLN A 9 0.80 -9.83 -17.42
CA GLN A 9 0.09 -10.58 -16.37
C GLN A 9 1.09 -11.32 -15.47
N GLN A 10 2.06 -11.98 -16.05
CA GLN A 10 3.09 -12.70 -15.31
C GLN A 10 3.91 -11.73 -14.45
N THR A 11 4.30 -10.59 -15.02
CA THR A 11 5.06 -9.58 -14.29
C THR A 11 4.30 -9.08 -13.08
N LEU A 12 3.02 -8.77 -13.24
CA LEU A 12 2.18 -8.31 -12.14
C LEU A 12 1.97 -9.40 -11.09
N ASN A 13 1.63 -10.62 -11.55
CA ASN A 13 1.31 -11.71 -10.62
C ASN A 13 2.50 -12.16 -9.81
N GLU A 14 3.70 -12.18 -10.40
CA GLU A 14 4.90 -12.73 -9.77
C GLU A 14 5.82 -11.69 -9.17
N SER A 15 5.50 -10.40 -9.28
CA SER A 15 6.30 -9.34 -8.65
C SER A 15 6.41 -9.59 -7.16
N GLN A 16 7.58 -9.32 -6.59
CA GLN A 16 7.81 -9.41 -5.15
C GLN A 16 7.14 -8.28 -4.39
N ASP A 17 6.90 -7.15 -5.04
CA ASP A 17 6.10 -6.08 -4.45
C ASP A 17 4.64 -6.50 -4.42
N ALA A 18 3.90 -6.02 -3.42
CA ALA A 18 2.47 -6.23 -3.34
C ALA A 18 1.78 -5.33 -4.37
N ILE A 19 1.06 -5.92 -5.30
CA ILE A 19 0.29 -5.18 -6.29
C ILE A 19 -1.17 -5.55 -6.11
N LEU A 20 -2.00 -4.54 -5.89
CA LEU A 20 -3.43 -4.75 -5.73
C LEU A 20 -4.21 -3.65 -6.45
N ILE A 21 -5.44 -3.97 -6.83
CA ILE A 21 -6.37 -3.04 -7.45
C ILE A 21 -7.64 -3.06 -6.63
N ALA A 22 -8.14 -1.86 -6.30
CA ALA A 22 -9.43 -1.69 -5.65
C ALA A 22 -10.34 -0.87 -6.57
N ASP A 23 -11.63 -1.15 -6.52
CA ASP A 23 -12.62 -0.41 -7.32
C ASP A 23 -13.01 0.91 -6.64
N ARG A 24 -14.01 1.60 -7.19
CA ARG A 24 -14.45 2.90 -6.67
C ARG A 24 -14.94 2.84 -5.23
N GLU A 25 -15.49 1.70 -4.83
CA GLU A 25 -16.01 1.47 -3.48
C GLU A 25 -14.93 0.99 -2.51
N GLY A 26 -13.70 0.79 -3.01
CA GLY A 26 -12.60 0.32 -2.19
C GLY A 26 -12.63 -1.19 -1.96
N ILE A 27 -13.29 -1.93 -2.84
CA ILE A 27 -13.30 -3.40 -2.80
C ILE A 27 -12.15 -3.93 -3.63
N ILE A 28 -11.38 -4.85 -3.06
CA ILE A 28 -10.21 -5.44 -3.71
C ILE A 28 -10.66 -6.31 -4.87
N ARG A 29 -10.11 -6.05 -6.05
CA ARG A 29 -10.42 -6.79 -7.28
C ARG A 29 -9.22 -7.54 -7.85
N TYR A 30 -8.02 -7.22 -7.41
CA TYR A 30 -6.79 -7.90 -7.83
C TYR A 30 -5.81 -7.93 -6.66
N TRP A 31 -5.08 -9.03 -6.55
CA TRP A 31 -4.17 -9.28 -5.43
C TRP A 31 -3.11 -10.27 -5.91
N ASN A 32 -1.86 -9.82 -6.01
CA ASN A 32 -0.79 -10.66 -6.58
C ASN A 32 -0.06 -11.50 -5.53
N ALA A 33 0.91 -12.28 -5.97
CA ALA A 33 1.71 -13.14 -5.10
C ALA A 33 2.51 -12.32 -4.07
N GLY A 34 3.00 -11.14 -4.46
CA GLY A 34 3.69 -10.26 -3.52
C GLY A 34 2.80 -9.79 -2.38
N ALA A 35 1.54 -9.48 -2.68
CA ALA A 35 0.56 -9.11 -1.66
C ALA A 35 0.28 -10.26 -0.70
N GLU A 36 0.19 -11.50 -1.23
CA GLU A 36 0.02 -12.69 -0.39
C GLU A 36 1.18 -12.84 0.58
N ARG A 37 2.40 -12.68 0.08
CA ARG A 37 3.61 -12.83 0.88
C ARG A 37 3.74 -11.74 1.94
N ILE A 38 3.51 -10.49 1.57
CA ILE A 38 3.72 -9.35 2.47
C ILE A 38 2.60 -9.23 3.51
N LEU A 39 1.35 -9.41 3.10
CA LEU A 39 0.19 -9.18 3.97
C LEU A 39 -0.40 -10.46 4.55
N GLY A 40 -0.05 -11.62 4.00
CA GLY A 40 -0.44 -12.90 4.57
C GLY A 40 -1.80 -13.42 4.16
N PHE A 41 -2.60 -12.65 3.44
CA PHE A 41 -3.89 -13.09 2.90
C PHE A 41 -3.68 -13.65 1.50
N THR A 42 -4.35 -14.76 1.17
CA THR A 42 -4.34 -15.27 -0.20
C THR A 42 -5.22 -14.39 -1.08
N ALA A 43 -5.06 -14.51 -2.40
CA ALA A 43 -5.93 -13.79 -3.33
C ALA A 43 -7.40 -14.16 -3.12
N ASP A 44 -7.68 -15.44 -2.89
CA ASP A 44 -9.06 -15.90 -2.63
C ASP A 44 -9.64 -15.28 -1.36
N GLU A 45 -8.82 -15.05 -0.34
CA GLU A 45 -9.27 -14.39 0.89
C GLU A 45 -9.47 -12.89 0.71
N ALA A 46 -8.63 -12.25 -0.09
CA ALA A 46 -8.60 -10.79 -0.22
C ALA A 46 -9.57 -10.24 -1.27
N ILE A 47 -9.67 -10.89 -2.42
CA ILE A 47 -10.51 -10.40 -3.51
C ILE A 47 -11.98 -10.43 -3.08
N GLY A 48 -12.66 -9.29 -3.25
CA GLY A 48 -14.04 -9.10 -2.79
C GLY A 48 -14.15 -8.48 -1.41
N GLN A 49 -13.03 -8.33 -0.70
CA GLN A 49 -13.01 -7.69 0.61
C GLN A 49 -12.69 -6.21 0.50
N SER A 50 -13.10 -5.44 1.51
CA SER A 50 -12.74 -4.03 1.63
C SER A 50 -11.24 -3.88 1.87
N LEU A 51 -10.69 -2.74 1.47
CA LEU A 51 -9.31 -2.36 1.79
C LEU A 51 -9.05 -2.32 3.32
N ASP A 52 -10.10 -2.25 4.13
CA ASP A 52 -9.98 -2.36 5.59
C ASP A 52 -9.29 -3.64 6.04
N LEU A 53 -9.26 -4.66 5.17
CA LEU A 53 -8.61 -5.93 5.45
C LEU A 53 -7.21 -5.76 6.04
N PHE A 54 -6.44 -4.81 5.50
CA PHE A 54 -5.06 -4.58 5.96
C PHE A 54 -4.80 -3.16 6.48
N ILE A 55 -5.85 -2.34 6.62
CA ILE A 55 -5.70 -0.99 7.14
C ILE A 55 -5.97 -1.00 8.65
N PRO A 56 -5.02 -0.51 9.48
CA PRO A 56 -5.25 -0.43 10.92
C PRO A 56 -6.52 0.37 11.24
N GLU A 57 -7.27 -0.11 12.22
CA GLU A 57 -8.57 0.49 12.59
C GLU A 57 -8.49 2.00 12.81
N LYS A 58 -7.44 2.47 13.47
CA LYS A 58 -7.23 3.90 13.75
C LYS A 58 -7.15 4.76 12.50
N LEU A 59 -6.73 4.18 11.37
CA LEU A 59 -6.48 4.90 10.12
C LEU A 59 -7.63 4.78 9.12
N ARG A 60 -8.63 3.94 9.41
CA ARG A 60 -9.71 3.67 8.45
C ARG A 60 -10.51 4.91 8.10
N GLY A 61 -10.92 5.69 9.09
CA GLY A 61 -11.68 6.91 8.86
C GLY A 61 -10.97 7.88 7.92
N ARG A 62 -9.71 8.18 8.22
CA ARG A 62 -8.86 9.07 7.40
C ARG A 62 -8.66 8.51 6.00
N HIS A 63 -8.41 7.20 5.91
CA HIS A 63 -8.22 6.53 4.63
C HIS A 63 -9.44 6.68 3.72
N TRP A 64 -10.64 6.38 4.24
CA TRP A 64 -11.86 6.44 3.43
C TRP A 64 -12.23 7.86 3.05
N GLU A 65 -11.99 8.83 3.91
CA GLU A 65 -12.18 10.24 3.58
C GLU A 65 -11.34 10.63 2.36
N GLY A 66 -10.04 10.28 2.40
CA GLY A 66 -9.14 10.54 1.27
C GLY A 66 -9.51 9.76 0.03
N TYR A 67 -9.85 8.50 0.18
CA TYR A 67 -10.21 7.62 -0.93
C TYR A 67 -11.44 8.13 -1.68
N HIS A 68 -12.50 8.46 -0.94
CA HIS A 68 -13.73 8.98 -1.56
C HIS A 68 -13.49 10.31 -2.26
N ARG A 69 -12.65 11.17 -1.70
CA ARG A 69 -12.29 12.45 -2.32
C ARG A 69 -11.58 12.23 -3.66
N VAL A 70 -10.63 11.31 -3.70
CA VAL A 70 -9.88 10.98 -4.93
C VAL A 70 -10.80 10.36 -5.97
N MET A 71 -11.68 9.44 -5.56
CA MET A 71 -12.62 8.79 -6.48
C MET A 71 -13.61 9.80 -7.07
N ALA A 72 -14.03 10.80 -6.30
CA ALA A 72 -14.95 11.83 -6.75
C ALA A 72 -14.28 12.85 -7.67
N SER A 73 -13.05 13.27 -7.38
CA SER A 73 -12.34 14.31 -8.13
C SER A 73 -11.50 13.77 -9.29
N GLY A 74 -11.08 12.53 -9.23
CA GLY A 74 -10.13 11.96 -10.19
C GLY A 74 -8.72 12.48 -10.04
N GLU A 75 -8.44 13.18 -8.95
CA GLU A 75 -7.14 13.79 -8.70
C GLU A 75 -6.61 13.41 -7.33
N THR A 76 -5.28 13.30 -7.24
CA THR A 76 -4.58 13.12 -5.97
C THR A 76 -3.43 14.10 -5.91
N LYS A 77 -3.14 14.62 -4.71
CA LYS A 77 -1.97 15.46 -4.48
C LYS A 77 -0.66 14.68 -4.45
N TYR A 78 -0.72 13.35 -4.53
CA TYR A 78 0.46 12.47 -4.47
C TYR A 78 0.77 11.81 -5.82
N LYS A 79 0.75 12.59 -6.91
CA LYS A 79 0.90 12.08 -8.28
C LYS A 79 2.24 11.39 -8.54
N THR A 80 3.30 11.82 -7.89
CA THR A 80 4.67 11.33 -8.16
C THR A 80 5.44 10.95 -6.91
N GLY A 81 4.83 11.03 -5.73
CA GLY A 81 5.50 10.74 -4.48
C GLY A 81 5.24 9.33 -3.99
N LEU A 82 6.16 8.83 -3.18
CA LEU A 82 5.95 7.61 -2.42
C LEU A 82 5.24 7.97 -1.13
N LEU A 83 4.26 7.13 -0.79
CA LEU A 83 3.52 7.25 0.46
C LEU A 83 4.03 6.21 1.44
N SER A 84 3.92 6.50 2.72
CA SER A 84 4.27 5.56 3.79
C SER A 84 3.08 5.41 4.73
N SER A 85 2.77 4.18 5.10
CA SER A 85 1.68 3.89 6.03
C SER A 85 1.88 2.53 6.67
N PRO A 86 1.46 2.35 7.92
CA PRO A 86 1.41 1.01 8.50
C PRO A 86 0.26 0.21 7.91
N GLY A 87 0.45 -1.11 7.88
CA GLY A 87 -0.59 -2.06 7.54
C GLY A 87 -0.69 -3.15 8.60
N ILE A 88 -1.72 -3.97 8.52
CA ILE A 88 -1.91 -5.12 9.41
C ILE A 88 -1.88 -6.39 8.57
N ARG A 89 -1.04 -7.34 8.95
CA ARG A 89 -0.99 -8.66 8.32
C ARG A 89 -2.10 -9.54 8.86
N LYS A 90 -2.37 -10.65 8.16
CA LYS A 90 -3.37 -11.64 8.59
C LYS A 90 -3.13 -12.12 10.03
N ASP A 91 -1.88 -12.26 10.44
CA ASP A 91 -1.53 -12.72 11.79
C ASP A 91 -1.68 -11.63 12.86
N GLY A 92 -2.12 -10.44 12.49
CA GLY A 92 -2.30 -9.31 13.39
C GLY A 92 -1.04 -8.45 13.58
N SER A 93 0.11 -8.86 13.04
CA SER A 93 1.33 -8.07 13.16
C SER A 93 1.29 -6.85 12.26
N GLN A 94 2.01 -5.82 12.66
CA GLN A 94 2.10 -4.58 11.90
C GLN A 94 3.22 -4.66 10.86
N VAL A 95 2.96 -4.11 9.69
CA VAL A 95 3.95 -3.96 8.63
C VAL A 95 4.06 -2.48 8.29
N SER A 96 5.28 -2.03 7.98
CA SER A 96 5.48 -0.67 7.45
C SER A 96 5.55 -0.77 5.93
N LEU A 97 4.65 -0.05 5.27
CA LEU A 97 4.51 -0.09 3.81
C LEU A 97 4.94 1.24 3.21
N GLU A 98 5.67 1.14 2.10
CA GLU A 98 5.95 2.26 1.22
C GLU A 98 5.29 1.95 -0.11
N PHE A 99 4.54 2.89 -0.67
CA PHE A 99 3.76 2.56 -1.84
C PHE A 99 3.53 3.76 -2.76
N SER A 100 3.25 3.44 -4.01
CA SER A 100 2.77 4.39 -5.01
C SER A 100 1.39 3.95 -5.47
N MET A 101 0.65 4.88 -6.05
CA MET A 101 -0.70 4.64 -6.53
C MET A 101 -0.86 5.08 -7.98
N VAL A 102 -1.67 4.33 -8.71
CA VAL A 102 -2.06 4.66 -10.08
C VAL A 102 -3.58 4.76 -10.10
N LEU A 103 -4.10 5.91 -10.50
CA LEU A 103 -5.55 6.10 -10.65
C LEU A 103 -5.98 5.48 -11.98
N LEU A 104 -7.03 4.68 -11.93
CA LEU A 104 -7.52 3.93 -13.08
C LEU A 104 -8.78 4.60 -13.63
N HIS A 105 -8.78 4.88 -14.93
CA HIS A 105 -9.88 5.53 -15.64
C HIS A 105 -10.30 4.65 -16.80
N ASP A 106 -11.56 4.76 -17.20
CA ASP A 106 -12.03 4.13 -18.44
C ASP A 106 -11.71 5.02 -19.64
N GLU A 107 -12.15 4.61 -20.80
CA GLU A 107 -11.90 5.35 -22.06
C GLU A 107 -12.53 6.75 -22.08
N GLN A 108 -13.56 6.98 -21.28
CA GLN A 108 -14.22 8.28 -21.14
C GLN A 108 -13.60 9.12 -20.02
N GLY A 109 -12.56 8.63 -19.36
CA GLY A 109 -11.92 9.34 -18.28
C GLY A 109 -12.63 9.22 -16.93
N THR A 110 -13.62 8.32 -16.83
CA THR A 110 -14.35 8.10 -15.58
C THR A 110 -13.53 7.22 -14.64
N MET A 111 -13.40 7.65 -13.39
CA MET A 111 -12.67 6.91 -12.36
C MET A 111 -13.24 5.52 -12.16
N GLN A 112 -12.36 4.53 -12.19
CA GLN A 112 -12.73 3.12 -11.98
C GLN A 112 -12.17 2.56 -10.69
N GLY A 113 -11.10 3.12 -10.19
CA GLY A 113 -10.44 2.62 -8.99
C GLY A 113 -9.00 3.04 -8.90
N CYS A 114 -8.25 2.30 -8.13
CA CYS A 114 -6.85 2.62 -7.86
C CYS A 114 -6.01 1.33 -7.80
N ALA A 115 -4.86 1.35 -8.45
CA ALA A 115 -3.86 0.31 -8.29
C ALA A 115 -2.81 0.81 -7.29
N SER A 116 -2.37 -0.07 -6.39
CA SER A 116 -1.32 0.24 -5.43
C SER A 116 -0.17 -0.73 -5.60
N ILE A 117 1.04 -0.21 -5.57
CA ILE A 117 2.27 -0.98 -5.63
C ILE A 117 2.98 -0.71 -4.31
N MET A 118 3.06 -1.74 -3.45
CA MET A 118 3.52 -1.60 -2.08
C MET A 118 4.75 -2.43 -1.81
N ARG A 119 5.62 -1.90 -0.99
CA ARG A 119 6.84 -2.58 -0.57
C ARG A 119 6.88 -2.65 0.95
N ASP A 120 7.29 -3.80 1.49
CA ASP A 120 7.51 -3.98 2.92
C ASP A 120 8.85 -3.35 3.28
N VAL A 121 8.81 -2.28 4.05
CA VAL A 121 10.01 -1.57 4.52
C VAL A 121 10.14 -1.63 6.03
N THR A 122 9.54 -2.64 6.65
CA THR A 122 9.52 -2.78 8.11
C THR A 122 10.93 -2.84 8.68
N GLU A 123 11.81 -3.63 8.09
CA GLU A 123 13.20 -3.74 8.55
C GLU A 123 13.93 -2.39 8.48
N ARG A 124 13.81 -1.69 7.37
CA ARG A 124 14.41 -0.37 7.19
C ARG A 124 13.84 0.63 8.19
N TRP A 125 12.53 0.61 8.39
CA TRP A 125 11.85 1.51 9.32
C TRP A 125 12.32 1.30 10.75
N LEU A 126 12.47 0.05 11.17
CA LEU A 126 12.95 -0.30 12.51
C LEU A 126 14.40 0.15 12.72
N LYS A 127 15.24 -0.02 11.70
CA LYS A 127 16.64 0.44 11.75
C LYS A 127 16.74 1.95 11.87
N GLU A 128 15.94 2.67 11.09
CA GLU A 128 15.89 4.14 11.15
C GLU A 128 15.42 4.64 12.51
N LYS A 129 14.41 3.99 13.07
CA LYS A 129 13.89 4.31 14.40
C LYS A 129 14.96 4.12 15.47
N GLU A 130 15.70 3.02 15.42
CA GLU A 130 16.79 2.73 16.34
C GLU A 130 17.93 3.75 16.22
N LEU A 131 18.29 4.11 14.99
CA LEU A 131 19.32 5.12 14.74
C LEU A 131 18.92 6.48 15.29
N LYS A 132 17.67 6.89 15.10
CA LYS A 132 17.16 8.15 15.65
C LYS A 132 17.21 8.15 17.18
N LYS A 133 16.86 7.02 17.78
CA LYS A 133 16.92 6.86 19.25
C LYS A 133 18.34 7.01 19.75
N ARG A 134 19.31 6.35 19.11
CA ARG A 134 20.74 6.44 19.45
C ARG A 134 21.25 7.87 19.30
N LEU A 135 20.86 8.55 18.23
CA LEU A 135 21.28 9.93 18.00
C LEU A 135 20.75 10.84 19.09
N THR A 136 19.47 10.71 19.46
CA THR A 136 18.86 11.49 20.55
C THR A 136 19.57 11.24 21.88
N GLU A 137 19.86 9.99 22.22
CA GLU A 137 20.58 9.62 23.44
C GLU A 137 21.99 10.23 23.46
N CYS A 138 22.68 10.21 22.31
CA CYS A 138 24.01 10.78 22.17
C CYS A 138 23.99 12.30 22.37
N GLU A 139 23.04 12.99 21.76
CA GLU A 139 22.84 14.44 21.90
C GLU A 139 22.52 14.80 23.36
N THR A 140 21.66 14.03 24.02
CA THR A 140 21.32 14.23 25.43
C THR A 140 22.55 14.09 26.32
N LYS A 141 23.41 13.10 26.08
CA LYS A 141 24.65 12.92 26.82
C LYS A 141 25.61 14.09 26.63
N LEU A 142 25.71 14.59 25.41
CA LEU A 142 26.58 15.73 25.12
C LEU A 142 26.11 17.01 25.85
N VAL A 143 24.81 17.21 25.91
CA VAL A 143 24.23 18.37 26.62
C VAL A 143 24.38 18.22 28.13
N ALA A 144 24.29 17.00 28.68
CA ALA A 144 24.41 16.72 30.10
C ALA A 144 25.85 16.78 30.62
N SER A 145 26.83 16.66 29.75
CA SER A 145 28.23 16.77 30.11
C SER A 145 28.73 18.19 29.90
#